data_4333ce2000205167803f48691521af18
#
_entry.id   4333ce2000205167803f48691521af18
#
_cell.length_a   1.000
_cell.length_b   1.000
_cell.length_c   1.000
_cell.angle_alpha   90.00
_cell.angle_beta   90.00
_cell.angle_gamma   90.00
#
_symmetry.space_group_name_H-M   'P 1'
#
loop_
_entity.id
_entity.type
_entity.pdbx_description
1 polymer ?
#
loop_
_entity_poly.entity_id
_entity_poly.type
_entity_poly.pdbx_seq_one_letter_code
_entity_poly.pdbx_strand_id
1 'polypeptide(L)'
;MTCAVSTPAGRPVTFAPKVGLTPRRVTARADLELTGCSSPDGSAAYLRSGWAVVKAEARASCTSARQVRGRAVITWFGADGRPVGTSRLRVRADRLVAQRPADTLLTGDVAAGLLVGERVQGGISPATALLDCATRGMAALPGDGRITFS
;
A
#
# COMPACT_ATOMS: atom_id res chain seq x y z
N MET A 1 10.24 3.45 11.44
CA MET A 1 9.15 2.60 11.96
C MET A 1 8.73 1.60 10.89
N THR A 2 8.47 0.37 11.28
CA THR A 2 8.03 -0.68 10.36
C THR A 2 6.77 -1.35 10.90
N CYS A 3 5.80 -1.59 10.03
CA CYS A 3 4.56 -2.29 10.34
C CYS A 3 4.35 -3.47 9.39
N ALA A 4 3.71 -4.51 9.86
CA ALA A 4 3.08 -5.47 8.97
C ALA A 4 1.85 -4.81 8.31
N VAL A 5 1.61 -5.10 7.05
CA VAL A 5 0.46 -4.59 6.31
C VAL A 5 -0.30 -5.74 5.68
N SER A 6 -1.61 -5.68 5.72
CA SER A 6 -2.47 -6.70 5.13
C SER A 6 -3.76 -6.09 4.61
N THR A 7 -4.35 -6.75 3.61
CA THR A 7 -5.71 -6.44 3.20
C THR A 7 -6.68 -7.04 4.22
N PRO A 8 -7.69 -6.28 4.70
CA PRO A 8 -8.71 -6.83 5.58
C PRO A 8 -9.48 -7.97 4.92
N ALA A 9 -10.00 -8.89 5.73
CA ALA A 9 -10.83 -9.99 5.23
C ALA A 9 -12.03 -9.44 4.45
N GLY A 10 -12.23 -9.94 3.23
CA GLY A 10 -13.30 -9.50 2.33
C GLY A 10 -13.10 -8.12 1.69
N ARG A 11 -11.95 -7.49 1.90
CA ARG A 11 -11.63 -6.17 1.31
C ARG A 11 -10.26 -6.18 0.63
N PRO A 12 -10.12 -6.89 -0.49
CA PRO A 12 -8.87 -6.89 -1.25
C PRO A 12 -8.64 -5.52 -1.91
N VAL A 13 -7.43 -5.30 -2.40
CA VAL A 13 -7.17 -4.20 -3.33
C VAL A 13 -8.01 -4.42 -4.58
N THR A 14 -8.72 -3.41 -5.03
CA THR A 14 -9.57 -3.49 -6.23
C THR A 14 -9.00 -2.65 -7.35
N PHE A 15 -9.14 -3.14 -8.58
CA PHE A 15 -8.68 -2.46 -9.80
C PHE A 15 -9.83 -2.25 -10.76
N ALA A 16 -9.94 -1.04 -11.31
CA ALA A 16 -10.92 -0.70 -12.33
C ALA A 16 -10.26 0.15 -13.43
N PRO A 17 -10.29 -0.31 -14.69
CA PRO A 17 -10.67 -1.64 -15.18
C PRO A 17 -9.71 -2.73 -14.72
N LYS A 18 -10.02 -3.99 -15.01
CA LYS A 18 -9.15 -5.12 -14.68
C LYS A 18 -7.76 -4.96 -15.24
N VAL A 19 -6.76 -5.33 -14.46
CA VAL A 19 -5.37 -5.43 -14.94
C VAL A 19 -5.23 -6.69 -15.80
N GLY A 20 -4.62 -6.55 -16.95
CA GLY A 20 -4.40 -7.63 -17.90
C GLY A 20 -3.01 -7.58 -18.53
N LEU A 21 -2.79 -8.34 -19.60
CA LEU A 21 -1.51 -8.37 -20.30
C LEU A 21 -1.19 -7.05 -21.01
N THR A 22 -2.21 -6.37 -21.52
CA THR A 22 -2.05 -5.10 -22.21
C THR A 22 -2.03 -3.96 -21.21
N PRO A 23 -1.02 -3.09 -21.20
CA PRO A 23 -1.00 -1.90 -20.33
C PRO A 23 -2.19 -0.99 -20.61
N ARG A 24 -2.84 -0.56 -19.55
CA ARG A 24 -3.95 0.41 -19.60
C ARG A 24 -3.98 1.24 -18.34
N ARG A 25 -4.70 2.35 -18.38
CA ARG A 25 -4.92 3.17 -17.21
C ARG A 25 -5.87 2.49 -16.24
N VAL A 26 -5.42 2.31 -15.01
CA VAL A 26 -6.14 1.57 -13.98
C VAL A 26 -6.20 2.42 -12.71
N THR A 27 -7.35 2.43 -12.06
CA THR A 27 -7.52 2.98 -10.72
C THR A 27 -7.52 1.84 -9.71
N ALA A 28 -6.65 1.94 -8.70
CA ALA A 28 -6.59 1.01 -7.58
C ALA A 28 -7.16 1.67 -6.32
N ARG A 29 -7.92 0.90 -5.55
CA ARG A 29 -8.44 1.29 -4.24
C ARG A 29 -8.18 0.20 -3.24
N ALA A 30 -7.82 0.57 -2.04
CA ALA A 30 -7.54 -0.38 -0.97
C ALA A 30 -7.84 0.20 0.40
N ASP A 31 -8.31 -0.68 1.29
CA ASP A 31 -8.17 -0.52 2.73
C ASP A 31 -7.05 -1.45 3.18
N LEU A 32 -6.15 -0.96 4.02
CA LEU A 32 -5.01 -1.73 4.53
C LEU A 32 -4.95 -1.64 6.04
N GLU A 33 -4.77 -2.76 6.69
CA GLU A 33 -4.47 -2.82 8.11
C GLU A 33 -2.96 -2.81 8.34
N LEU A 34 -2.51 -1.92 9.21
CA LEU A 34 -1.14 -1.88 9.69
C LEU A 34 -1.11 -2.40 11.11
N THR A 35 -0.29 -3.42 11.35
CA THR A 35 -0.21 -4.08 12.67
C THR A 35 1.23 -4.31 13.06
N GLY A 36 1.46 -4.58 14.35
CA GLY A 36 2.79 -4.89 14.86
C GLY A 36 3.81 -3.81 14.55
N CYS A 37 3.40 -2.54 14.60
CA CYS A 37 4.28 -1.42 14.33
C CYS A 37 5.39 -1.34 15.37
N SER A 38 6.63 -1.21 14.91
CA SER A 38 7.80 -1.07 15.76
C SER A 38 8.65 0.12 15.35
N SER A 39 9.15 0.84 16.33
CA SER A 39 10.02 2.00 16.14
C SER A 39 11.30 1.76 16.95
N PRO A 40 12.39 1.24 16.33
CA PRO A 40 13.61 0.88 17.05
C PRO A 40 14.27 2.06 17.78
N ASP A 41 14.16 3.27 17.24
CA ASP A 41 14.66 4.49 17.87
C ASP A 41 13.71 5.08 18.92
N GLY A 42 12.52 4.51 19.09
CA GLY A 42 11.51 4.97 20.05
C GLY A 42 10.72 6.19 19.62
N SER A 43 11.06 6.87 18.53
CA SER A 43 10.44 8.15 18.13
C SER A 43 8.96 8.04 17.81
N ALA A 44 8.51 6.89 17.31
CA ALA A 44 7.13 6.61 16.96
C ALA A 44 6.55 5.43 17.76
N ALA A 45 7.09 5.11 18.92
CA ALA A 45 6.69 3.96 19.72
C ALA A 45 5.22 4.01 20.20
N TYR A 46 4.62 5.18 20.21
CA TYR A 46 3.20 5.37 20.56
C TYR A 46 2.24 4.95 19.44
N LEU A 47 2.73 4.78 18.21
CA LEU A 47 1.95 4.29 17.07
C LEU A 47 2.03 2.77 17.03
N ARG A 48 0.95 2.09 17.37
CA ARG A 48 0.94 0.63 17.50
C ARG A 48 0.28 -0.07 16.33
N SER A 49 -0.70 0.56 15.73
CA SER A 49 -1.41 0.06 14.56
C SER A 49 -1.99 1.20 13.73
N GLY A 50 -2.48 0.90 12.56
CA GLY A 50 -3.11 1.88 11.70
C GLY A 50 -4.09 1.24 10.71
N TRP A 51 -4.92 2.11 10.16
CA TRP A 51 -5.81 1.78 9.06
C TRP A 51 -5.56 2.78 7.93
N ALA A 52 -5.18 2.29 6.76
CA ALA A 52 -4.93 3.11 5.59
C ALA A 52 -6.03 2.96 4.56
N VAL A 53 -6.49 4.10 4.03
CA VAL A 53 -7.37 4.15 2.86
C VAL A 53 -6.55 4.71 1.71
N VAL A 54 -6.42 3.95 0.63
CA VAL A 54 -5.54 4.23 -0.50
C VAL A 54 -6.34 4.35 -1.78
N LYS A 55 -6.02 5.37 -2.58
CA LYS A 55 -6.48 5.50 -3.95
C LYS A 55 -5.30 5.89 -4.84
N ALA A 56 -5.07 5.12 -5.89
CA ALA A 56 -3.98 5.37 -6.82
C ALA A 56 -4.42 5.10 -8.27
N GLU A 57 -3.74 5.75 -9.19
CA GLU A 57 -3.89 5.55 -10.62
C GLU A 57 -2.53 5.22 -11.22
N ALA A 58 -2.52 4.36 -12.21
CA ALA A 58 -1.32 3.98 -12.94
C ALA A 58 -1.66 3.47 -14.33
N ARG A 59 -0.67 3.50 -15.21
CA ARG A 59 -0.71 2.69 -16.42
C ARG A 59 -0.13 1.31 -16.09
N ALA A 60 -0.97 0.31 -16.02
CA ALA A 60 -0.62 -0.99 -15.44
C ALA A 60 -0.96 -2.16 -16.36
N SER A 61 -0.12 -3.18 -16.24
CA SER A 61 -0.32 -4.53 -16.78
C SER A 61 0.01 -5.56 -15.71
N CYS A 62 -0.13 -6.84 -16.03
CA CYS A 62 0.22 -7.91 -15.09
C CYS A 62 1.68 -7.89 -14.65
N THR A 63 2.58 -7.29 -15.44
CA THR A 63 4.03 -7.33 -15.22
C THR A 63 4.62 -6.01 -14.75
N SER A 64 3.93 -4.89 -14.94
CA SER A 64 4.47 -3.59 -14.60
C SER A 64 3.39 -2.54 -14.36
N ALA A 65 3.74 -1.50 -13.62
CA ALA A 65 2.96 -0.28 -13.51
C ALA A 65 3.87 0.93 -13.74
N ARG A 66 3.37 1.94 -14.43
CA ARG A 66 4.08 3.19 -14.72
C ARG A 66 3.23 4.38 -14.32
N GLN A 67 3.91 5.48 -14.01
CA GLN A 67 3.27 6.74 -13.66
C GLN A 67 2.25 6.55 -12.53
N VAL A 68 2.66 5.82 -11.50
CA VAL A 68 1.83 5.60 -10.32
C VAL A 68 1.69 6.91 -9.56
N ARG A 69 0.47 7.33 -9.33
CA ARG A 69 0.11 8.54 -8.58
C ARG A 69 -1.08 8.26 -7.72
N GLY A 70 -1.00 8.63 -6.48
CA GLY A 70 -2.11 8.43 -5.58
C GLY A 70 -1.91 9.09 -4.23
N ARG A 71 -2.83 8.81 -3.35
CA ARG A 71 -2.83 9.30 -1.99
C ARG A 71 -3.39 8.24 -1.05
N ALA A 72 -2.93 8.31 0.17
CA ALA A 72 -3.45 7.50 1.25
C ALA A 72 -3.65 8.34 2.49
N VAL A 73 -4.59 7.95 3.32
CA VAL A 73 -4.78 8.48 4.66
C VAL A 73 -4.67 7.33 5.64
N ILE A 74 -3.78 7.45 6.60
CA ILE A 74 -3.62 6.47 7.67
C ILE A 74 -4.19 7.07 8.95
N THR A 75 -5.11 6.37 9.58
CA THR A 75 -5.53 6.65 10.95
C THR A 75 -4.72 5.76 11.87
N TRP A 76 -4.00 6.37 12.81
CA TRP A 76 -3.13 5.68 13.74
C TRP A 76 -3.82 5.42 15.07
N PHE A 77 -3.49 4.27 15.67
CA PHE A 77 -4.03 3.85 16.97
C PHE A 77 -2.89 3.58 17.96
N GLY A 78 -3.12 3.94 19.21
CA GLY A 78 -2.21 3.66 20.30
C GLY A 78 -2.39 2.26 20.89
N ALA A 79 -1.68 1.97 21.96
CA ALA A 79 -1.72 0.68 22.65
C ALA A 79 -3.10 0.34 23.23
N ASP A 80 -3.90 1.35 23.54
CA ASP A 80 -5.27 1.23 24.04
C ASP A 80 -6.32 1.07 22.92
N GLY A 81 -5.89 1.05 21.66
CA GLY A 81 -6.76 0.96 20.50
C GLY A 81 -7.49 2.24 20.13
N ARG A 82 -7.17 3.37 20.77
CA ARG A 82 -7.78 4.67 20.49
C ARG A 82 -7.03 5.40 19.40
N PRO A 83 -7.73 6.18 18.54
CA PRO A 83 -7.07 7.01 17.54
C PRO A 83 -6.16 8.05 18.19
N VAL A 84 -4.95 8.19 17.65
CA VAL A 84 -3.96 9.18 18.13
C VAL A 84 -3.63 10.24 17.10
N GLY A 85 -4.04 10.05 15.84
CA GLY A 85 -3.83 11.01 14.77
C GLY A 85 -3.83 10.36 13.40
N THR A 86 -3.55 11.16 12.39
CA THR A 86 -3.56 10.73 11.00
C THR A 86 -2.29 11.13 10.28
N SER A 87 -1.96 10.39 9.23
CA SER A 87 -0.93 10.73 8.25
C SER A 87 -1.54 10.77 6.86
N ARG A 88 -1.16 11.77 6.07
CA ARG A 88 -1.52 11.85 4.66
C ARG A 88 -0.29 11.53 3.82
N LEU A 89 -0.42 10.55 2.97
CA LEU A 89 0.66 10.07 2.11
C LEU A 89 0.42 10.49 0.68
N ARG A 90 1.50 10.86 0.02
CA ARG A 90 1.55 10.97 -1.42
C ARG A 90 2.21 9.72 -1.96
N VAL A 91 1.47 8.94 -2.72
CA VAL A 91 1.97 7.73 -3.38
C VAL A 91 2.50 8.12 -4.75
N ARG A 92 3.74 7.75 -5.04
CA ARG A 92 4.39 8.13 -6.28
C ARG A 92 5.46 7.13 -6.67
N ALA A 93 5.36 6.59 -7.88
CA ALA A 93 6.40 5.78 -8.48
C ALA A 93 6.38 5.96 -10.00
N ASP A 94 7.56 6.12 -10.60
CA ASP A 94 7.65 6.28 -12.05
C ASP A 94 7.53 4.93 -12.76
N ARG A 95 8.06 3.88 -12.15
CA ARG A 95 7.98 2.53 -12.68
C ARG A 95 8.06 1.50 -11.56
N LEU A 96 7.12 0.56 -11.58
CA LEU A 96 7.12 -0.64 -10.73
C LEU A 96 7.19 -1.88 -11.62
N VAL A 97 8.06 -2.82 -11.28
CA VAL A 97 8.25 -4.06 -12.04
C VAL A 97 7.96 -5.26 -11.15
N ALA A 98 7.23 -6.24 -11.69
CA ALA A 98 6.72 -7.38 -10.95
C ALA A 98 7.79 -8.39 -10.46
N GLN A 99 9.06 -8.16 -10.74
CA GLN A 99 10.14 -9.04 -10.28
C GLN A 99 10.33 -9.04 -8.76
N ARG A 100 9.82 -8.01 -8.08
CA ARG A 100 9.80 -7.92 -6.61
C ARG A 100 8.48 -7.32 -6.16
N PRO A 101 7.37 -8.06 -6.25
CA PRO A 101 6.05 -7.50 -5.95
C PRO A 101 5.92 -7.00 -4.51
N ALA A 102 6.69 -7.54 -3.56
CA ALA A 102 6.65 -7.13 -2.17
C ALA A 102 7.20 -5.72 -1.91
N ASP A 103 8.02 -5.17 -2.80
CA ASP A 103 8.73 -3.92 -2.55
C ASP A 103 8.05 -2.68 -3.14
N THR A 104 6.90 -2.82 -3.80
CA THR A 104 6.57 -1.86 -4.84
C THR A 104 5.17 -1.26 -4.86
N LEU A 105 4.29 -1.60 -3.92
CA LEU A 105 2.90 -1.09 -4.00
C LEU A 105 2.68 0.24 -3.26
N LEU A 106 3.54 0.59 -2.33
CA LEU A 106 3.44 1.84 -1.57
C LEU A 106 4.81 2.50 -1.47
N THR A 107 5.14 3.28 -2.47
CA THR A 107 6.32 4.15 -2.46
C THR A 107 5.85 5.60 -2.45
N GLY A 108 6.38 6.41 -1.55
CA GLY A 108 5.98 7.81 -1.47
C GLY A 108 6.56 8.51 -0.27
N ASP A 109 5.87 9.55 0.13
CA ASP A 109 6.25 10.37 1.28
C ASP A 109 5.02 10.76 2.10
N VAL A 110 5.25 11.02 3.38
CA VAL A 110 4.22 11.57 4.27
C VAL A 110 4.17 13.08 4.07
N ALA A 111 3.10 13.55 3.45
CA ALA A 111 2.94 14.97 3.08
C ALA A 111 2.39 15.82 4.22
N ALA A 112 1.64 15.23 5.15
CA ALA A 112 1.04 15.95 6.28
C ALA A 112 0.68 15.00 7.44
N GLY A 113 0.55 15.55 8.62
CA GLY A 113 0.14 14.84 9.82
C GLY A 113 1.30 14.18 10.55
N LEU A 114 1.02 13.09 11.24
CA LEU A 114 2.04 12.32 11.96
C LEU A 114 3.04 11.73 10.97
N LEU A 115 4.30 11.67 11.34
CA LEU A 115 5.42 11.19 10.52
C LEU A 115 5.68 12.04 9.26
N VAL A 116 5.23 13.29 9.25
CA VAL A 116 5.46 14.20 8.12
C VAL A 116 6.95 14.30 7.76
N GLY A 117 7.26 14.22 6.46
CA GLY A 117 8.64 14.21 5.95
C GLY A 117 9.29 12.83 5.85
N GLU A 118 8.69 11.80 6.46
CA GLU A 118 9.18 10.42 6.30
C GLU A 118 8.91 9.89 4.90
N ARG A 119 9.84 9.09 4.40
CA ARG A 119 9.64 8.30 3.20
C ARG A 119 8.90 7.01 3.52
N VAL A 120 8.06 6.59 2.61
CA VAL A 120 7.27 5.37 2.74
C VAL A 120 7.71 4.37 1.68
N GLN A 121 8.04 3.17 2.12
CA GLN A 121 8.32 2.05 1.24
C GLN A 121 7.61 0.81 1.77
N GLY A 122 6.91 0.12 0.90
CA GLY A 122 6.24 -1.09 1.30
C GLY A 122 5.53 -1.78 0.16
N GLY A 123 5.05 -2.97 0.44
CA GLY A 123 4.35 -3.74 -0.55
C GLY A 123 3.54 -4.86 0.05
N ILE A 124 2.68 -5.38 -0.77
CA ILE A 124 1.85 -6.55 -0.50
C ILE A 124 2.30 -7.65 -1.46
N SER A 125 2.64 -8.80 -0.91
CA SER A 125 2.92 -9.99 -1.73
C SER A 125 1.59 -10.61 -2.14
N PRO A 126 1.29 -10.67 -3.43
CA PRO A 126 0.10 -11.35 -3.90
C PRO A 126 0.30 -12.87 -3.80
N ALA A 127 -0.66 -13.56 -3.21
CA ALA A 127 -0.57 -15.00 -3.01
C ALA A 127 -0.64 -15.83 -4.31
N THR A 128 -1.17 -15.30 -5.44
CA THR A 128 -1.46 -16.12 -6.64
C THR A 128 -1.55 -15.32 -7.94
N ALA A 129 -0.67 -14.35 -8.19
CA ALA A 129 -1.16 -13.29 -9.02
C ALA A 129 -0.85 -13.35 -10.52
N LEU A 130 0.36 -13.76 -10.92
CA LEU A 130 0.77 -13.51 -12.31
C LEU A 130 0.05 -14.38 -13.33
N LEU A 131 -0.17 -15.64 -13.03
CA LEU A 131 -0.81 -16.57 -13.98
C LEU A 131 -2.30 -16.26 -14.16
N ASP A 132 -3.00 -15.99 -13.04
CA ASP A 132 -4.41 -15.60 -13.08
C ASP A 132 -4.62 -14.25 -13.74
N CYS A 133 -3.72 -13.31 -13.50
CA CYS A 133 -3.75 -12.01 -14.15
C CYS A 133 -3.62 -12.12 -15.67
N ALA A 134 -2.70 -12.97 -16.15
CA ALA A 134 -2.47 -13.17 -17.58
C ALA A 134 -3.65 -13.84 -18.29
N THR A 135 -4.36 -14.73 -17.62
CA THR A 135 -5.44 -15.54 -18.23
C THR A 135 -6.83 -14.91 -18.07
N ARG A 136 -7.12 -14.32 -16.92
CA ARG A 136 -8.47 -13.81 -16.57
C ARG A 136 -8.53 -12.31 -16.33
N GLY A 137 -7.39 -11.65 -16.26
CA GLY A 137 -7.28 -10.32 -15.73
C GLY A 137 -7.43 -10.33 -14.21
N MET A 138 -7.06 -9.22 -13.58
CA MET A 138 -7.07 -9.07 -12.14
C MET A 138 -7.90 -7.85 -11.73
N ALA A 139 -9.02 -8.09 -11.07
CA ALA A 139 -9.89 -7.04 -10.53
C ALA A 139 -9.70 -6.86 -9.03
N ALA A 140 -9.13 -7.83 -8.34
CA ALA A 140 -8.94 -7.83 -6.89
C ALA A 140 -7.65 -8.54 -6.51
N LEU A 141 -6.97 -8.05 -5.48
CA LEU A 141 -5.70 -8.57 -5.00
C LEU A 141 -5.69 -8.56 -3.46
N PRO A 142 -5.94 -9.71 -2.82
CA PRO A 142 -5.66 -9.84 -1.40
C PRO A 142 -4.18 -10.10 -1.18
N GLY A 143 -3.67 -9.73 -0.02
CA GLY A 143 -2.29 -10.02 0.33
C GLY A 143 -1.87 -9.41 1.65
N ASP A 144 -0.63 -9.69 2.00
CA ASP A 144 0.05 -9.16 3.16
C ASP A 144 1.49 -8.80 2.82
N GLY A 145 2.11 -8.01 3.67
CA GLY A 145 3.46 -7.55 3.44
C GLY A 145 3.97 -6.67 4.57
N ARG A 146 4.80 -5.72 4.22
CA ARG A 146 5.45 -4.84 5.17
C ARG A 146 5.52 -3.41 4.63
N ILE A 147 5.43 -2.44 5.52
CA ILE A 147 5.60 -1.03 5.21
C ILE A 147 6.59 -0.41 6.18
N THR A 148 7.50 0.41 5.66
CA THR A 148 8.52 1.11 6.44
C THR A 148 8.40 2.61 6.19
N PHE A 149 8.48 3.35 7.28
CA PHE A 149 8.58 4.83 7.32
C PHE A 149 9.97 5.22 7.79
N SER A 150 10.67 6.00 7.00
CA SER A 150 12.06 6.40 7.30
C SER A 150 12.39 7.81 6.85
#